data_bad1c803f360e74fd1fe395f1789fd27
#
_entry.id   bad1c803f360e74fd1fe395f1789fd27
#
_cell.length_a   1.000
_cell.length_b   1.000
_cell.length_c   1.000
_cell.angle_alpha   90.00
_cell.angle_beta   90.00
_cell.angle_gamma   90.00
#
_symmetry.space_group_name_H-M   'P 1'
#
loop_
_entity.id
_entity.type
_entity.pdbx_description
1 polymer ?
#
loop_
_entity_poly.entity_id
_entity_poly.type
_entity_poly.pdbx_seq_one_letter_code
_entity_poly.pdbx_strand_id
1 'polypeptide(L)'
;FFKAETNIAERLLKLQNFKNVKYIKNFKEEISKQETKLAIKLSEKQFEAIEQINENNVCIITGGPGTGKTTIIKCMLDLYKAHKRKVVLCAPTGRAAKRMTETTGEEAKTIHRLLEIGKVEDDKLGTIDTDISPIDADVLIIDEMSMVDIFLMNYIVKALFLGSKLVLVGDSNQLPSVGPGSILKDLIESEKIPTVSLNKIFRQAAKSKIIVNAHNVNNGVNFIGKKDYEEDAEEDFFYVNESNQDKMLYQVISL
;
A
#
# COMPACT_ATOMS: atom_id res chain seq x y z
N PHE A 1 -23.66 4.28 -4.03
CA PHE A 1 -22.77 3.35 -3.32
C PHE A 1 -22.96 1.91 -3.82
N PHE A 2 -24.11 1.29 -3.67
CA PHE A 2 -24.38 -0.12 -4.03
C PHE A 2 -23.87 -0.53 -5.43
N LYS A 3 -24.12 0.29 -6.47
CA LYS A 3 -23.61 0.01 -7.83
C LYS A 3 -22.08 0.00 -7.89
N ALA A 4 -21.40 0.86 -7.13
CA ALA A 4 -19.95 0.91 -7.09
C ALA A 4 -19.38 -0.34 -6.39
N GLU A 5 -19.95 -0.73 -5.24
CA GLU A 5 -19.57 -1.94 -4.51
C GLU A 5 -19.73 -3.19 -5.37
N THR A 6 -20.91 -3.36 -5.98
CA THR A 6 -21.18 -4.50 -6.86
C THR A 6 -20.19 -4.56 -8.02
N ASN A 7 -19.92 -3.41 -8.66
CA ASN A 7 -18.98 -3.36 -9.79
C ASN A 7 -17.54 -3.67 -9.34
N ILE A 8 -17.10 -3.16 -8.17
CA ILE A 8 -15.78 -3.47 -7.61
C ILE A 8 -15.66 -4.99 -7.39
N ALA A 9 -16.64 -5.60 -6.69
CA ALA A 9 -16.62 -7.01 -6.37
C ALA A 9 -16.58 -7.87 -7.64
N GLU A 10 -17.49 -7.64 -8.59
CA GLU A 10 -17.53 -8.36 -9.85
C GLU A 10 -16.22 -8.20 -10.65
N ARG A 11 -15.71 -7.00 -10.73
CA ARG A 11 -14.53 -6.70 -11.53
C ARG A 11 -13.27 -7.31 -10.93
N LEU A 12 -13.09 -7.24 -9.61
CA LEU A 12 -11.98 -7.88 -8.91
C LEU A 12 -12.03 -9.41 -9.07
N LEU A 13 -13.19 -10.02 -8.95
CA LEU A 13 -13.35 -11.47 -9.17
C LEU A 13 -13.05 -11.85 -10.63
N LYS A 14 -13.46 -11.04 -11.60
CA LYS A 14 -13.12 -11.26 -13.02
C LYS A 14 -11.62 -11.13 -13.26
N LEU A 15 -10.95 -10.15 -12.66
CA LEU A 15 -9.51 -10.00 -12.73
C LEU A 15 -8.80 -11.20 -12.08
N GLN A 16 -9.19 -11.58 -10.87
CA GLN A 16 -8.58 -12.68 -10.12
C GLN A 16 -8.70 -14.01 -10.86
N ASN A 17 -9.85 -14.29 -11.45
CA ASN A 17 -10.14 -15.56 -12.13
C ASN A 17 -9.71 -15.58 -13.61
N PHE A 18 -9.06 -14.51 -14.09
CA PHE A 18 -8.61 -14.45 -15.47
C PHE A 18 -7.48 -15.46 -15.71
N LYS A 19 -7.64 -16.36 -16.68
CA LYS A 19 -6.74 -17.52 -16.87
C LYS A 19 -5.33 -17.21 -17.32
N ASN A 20 -5.06 -16.00 -17.77
CA ASN A 20 -3.72 -15.62 -18.27
C ASN A 20 -2.95 -14.87 -17.18
N VAL A 21 -2.48 -15.59 -16.18
CA VAL A 21 -1.62 -15.04 -15.14
C VAL A 21 -0.24 -14.75 -15.73
N LYS A 22 0.21 -13.51 -15.65
CA LYS A 22 1.58 -13.11 -16.05
C LYS A 22 2.58 -13.50 -14.97
N TYR A 23 2.80 -14.79 -14.76
CA TYR A 23 3.77 -15.28 -13.79
C TYR A 23 5.19 -15.35 -14.35
N ILE A 24 6.15 -15.27 -13.47
CA ILE A 24 7.57 -15.40 -13.76
C ILE A 24 8.00 -16.84 -13.46
N LYS A 25 8.55 -17.51 -14.45
CA LYS A 25 9.12 -18.86 -14.30
C LYS A 25 10.42 -18.79 -13.49
N ASN A 26 10.80 -19.91 -12.88
CA ASN A 26 12.02 -20.01 -12.06
C ASN A 26 12.09 -18.94 -10.97
N PHE A 27 10.93 -18.62 -10.40
CA PHE A 27 10.70 -17.51 -9.49
C PHE A 27 11.72 -17.43 -8.34
N LYS A 28 12.05 -18.56 -7.69
CA LYS A 28 13.03 -18.60 -6.58
C LYS A 28 14.43 -18.14 -7.01
N GLU A 29 14.87 -18.53 -8.18
CA GLU A 29 16.18 -18.10 -8.73
C GLU A 29 16.16 -16.60 -9.06
N GLU A 30 15.06 -16.12 -9.65
CA GLU A 30 14.91 -14.71 -9.97
C GLU A 30 14.86 -13.83 -8.72
N ILE A 31 14.19 -14.26 -7.64
CA ILE A 31 14.21 -13.57 -6.36
C ILE A 31 15.61 -13.55 -5.76
N SER A 32 16.35 -14.66 -5.79
CA SER A 32 17.74 -14.69 -5.29
C SER A 32 18.65 -13.70 -6.03
N LYS A 33 18.45 -13.52 -7.33
CA LYS A 33 19.15 -12.49 -8.12
C LYS A 33 18.77 -11.09 -7.65
N GLN A 34 17.48 -10.83 -7.35
CA GLN A 34 17.03 -9.54 -6.86
C GLN A 34 17.56 -9.26 -5.44
N GLU A 35 17.56 -10.25 -4.55
CA GLU A 35 18.17 -10.11 -3.23
C GLU A 35 19.64 -9.71 -3.31
N THR A 36 20.40 -10.36 -4.20
CA THR A 36 21.80 -10.02 -4.44
C THR A 36 21.96 -8.60 -5.01
N LYS A 37 21.17 -8.25 -6.03
CA LYS A 37 21.21 -6.93 -6.67
C LYS A 37 20.89 -5.79 -5.70
N LEU A 38 19.90 -6.00 -4.82
CA LEU A 38 19.44 -5.00 -3.87
C LEU A 38 20.22 -5.03 -2.54
N ALA A 39 21.17 -5.97 -2.38
CA ALA A 39 21.90 -6.23 -1.14
C ALA A 39 20.97 -6.41 0.09
N ILE A 40 19.87 -7.11 -0.10
CA ILE A 40 18.87 -7.40 0.95
C ILE A 40 18.67 -8.90 1.08
N LYS A 41 18.07 -9.30 2.22
CA LYS A 41 17.52 -10.63 2.39
C LYS A 41 16.06 -10.50 2.81
N LEU A 42 15.17 -11.06 2.00
CA LEU A 42 13.74 -11.07 2.29
C LEU A 42 13.45 -11.98 3.50
N SER A 43 12.53 -11.54 4.35
CA SER A 43 11.96 -12.42 5.35
C SER A 43 11.01 -13.42 4.69
N GLU A 44 10.67 -14.50 5.41
CA GLU A 44 9.73 -15.51 4.93
C GLU A 44 8.41 -14.90 4.46
N LYS A 45 7.84 -13.99 5.24
CA LYS A 45 6.59 -13.30 4.89
C LYS A 45 6.73 -12.33 3.70
N GLN A 46 7.87 -11.71 3.52
CA GLN A 46 8.13 -10.90 2.33
C GLN A 46 8.28 -11.76 1.08
N PHE A 47 8.97 -12.90 1.20
CA PHE A 47 9.07 -13.87 0.12
C PHE A 47 7.69 -14.42 -0.26
N GLU A 48 6.89 -14.86 0.73
CA GLU A 48 5.51 -15.31 0.54
C GLU A 48 4.66 -14.25 -0.18
N ALA A 49 4.79 -12.97 0.21
CA ALA A 49 4.06 -11.88 -0.43
C ALA A 49 4.38 -11.76 -1.93
N ILE A 50 5.67 -11.80 -2.28
CA ILE A 50 6.08 -11.71 -3.69
C ILE A 50 5.67 -12.97 -4.47
N GLU A 51 5.71 -14.15 -3.84
CA GLU A 51 5.24 -15.41 -4.41
C GLU A 51 3.74 -15.36 -4.71
N GLN A 52 2.92 -14.92 -3.73
CA GLN A 52 1.48 -14.75 -3.93
C GLN A 52 1.15 -13.75 -5.05
N ILE A 53 1.91 -12.67 -5.16
CA ILE A 53 1.74 -11.73 -6.27
C ILE A 53 2.13 -12.38 -7.60
N ASN A 54 3.15 -13.21 -7.63
CA ASN A 54 3.54 -13.89 -8.85
C ASN A 54 2.44 -14.85 -9.35
N GLU A 55 1.80 -15.56 -8.43
CA GLU A 55 0.82 -16.60 -8.72
C GLU A 55 -0.59 -16.08 -8.99
N ASN A 56 -0.94 -14.91 -8.46
CA ASN A 56 -2.29 -14.36 -8.53
C ASN A 56 -2.37 -13.08 -9.37
N ASN A 57 -3.55 -12.80 -9.93
CA ASN A 57 -3.78 -11.56 -10.67
C ASN A 57 -4.12 -10.39 -9.75
N VAL A 58 -4.75 -10.64 -8.60
CA VAL A 58 -5.02 -9.65 -7.57
C VAL A 58 -4.43 -10.15 -6.26
N CYS A 59 -3.70 -9.31 -5.54
CA CYS A 59 -3.11 -9.66 -4.26
C CYS A 59 -3.07 -8.44 -3.33
N ILE A 60 -3.27 -8.67 -2.04
CA ILE A 60 -3.20 -7.66 -1.00
C ILE A 60 -1.97 -7.90 -0.13
N ILE A 61 -1.21 -6.83 0.15
CA ILE A 61 -0.14 -6.82 1.14
C ILE A 61 -0.49 -5.80 2.20
N THR A 62 -0.67 -6.27 3.41
CA THR A 62 -0.94 -5.39 4.56
C THR A 62 0.16 -5.50 5.60
N GLY A 63 0.35 -4.43 6.37
CA GLY A 63 1.31 -4.41 7.47
C GLY A 63 1.55 -3.00 7.98
N GLY A 64 1.91 -2.89 9.23
CA GLY A 64 2.19 -1.63 9.90
C GLY A 64 3.46 -0.93 9.38
N PRO A 65 3.81 0.21 9.98
CA PRO A 65 5.05 0.91 9.65
C PRO A 65 6.28 0.03 9.97
N GLY A 66 7.33 0.15 9.15
CA GLY A 66 8.58 -0.60 9.36
C GLY A 66 8.56 -2.08 9.02
N THR A 67 7.48 -2.62 8.44
CA THR A 67 7.35 -4.05 8.06
C THR A 67 7.94 -4.38 6.69
N GLY A 68 8.46 -3.38 5.97
CA GLY A 68 9.15 -3.58 4.69
C GLY A 68 8.25 -3.65 3.46
N LYS A 69 7.04 -3.07 3.49
CA LYS A 69 6.16 -2.95 2.31
C LYS A 69 6.90 -2.34 1.10
N THR A 70 7.63 -1.25 1.31
CA THR A 70 8.40 -0.58 0.26
C THR A 70 9.49 -1.46 -0.34
N THR A 71 10.11 -2.32 0.47
CA THR A 71 11.10 -3.31 0.00
C THR A 71 10.47 -4.30 -0.97
N ILE A 72 9.27 -4.78 -0.66
CA ILE A 72 8.50 -5.67 -1.54
C ILE A 72 8.16 -4.96 -2.84
N ILE A 73 7.64 -3.72 -2.79
CA ILE A 73 7.32 -2.92 -3.98
C ILE A 73 8.54 -2.79 -4.89
N LYS A 74 9.71 -2.46 -4.33
CA LYS A 74 10.95 -2.29 -5.09
C LYS A 74 11.42 -3.61 -5.70
N CYS A 75 11.40 -4.70 -4.94
CA CYS A 75 11.78 -6.02 -5.41
C CYS A 75 10.88 -6.48 -6.58
N MET A 76 9.58 -6.26 -6.46
CA MET A 76 8.62 -6.58 -7.52
C MET A 76 8.81 -5.73 -8.77
N LEU A 77 8.96 -4.42 -8.59
CA LEU A 77 9.21 -3.50 -9.69
C LEU A 77 10.42 -3.96 -10.52
N ASP A 78 11.54 -4.22 -9.85
CA ASP A 78 12.77 -4.68 -10.50
C ASP A 78 12.59 -6.05 -11.17
N LEU A 79 11.89 -6.97 -10.52
CA LEU A 79 11.61 -8.30 -11.01
C LEU A 79 10.76 -8.26 -12.29
N TYR A 80 9.66 -7.53 -12.30
CA TYR A 80 8.78 -7.44 -13.45
C TYR A 80 9.41 -6.65 -14.60
N LYS A 81 10.18 -5.61 -14.32
CA LYS A 81 10.94 -4.85 -15.33
C LYS A 81 12.02 -5.70 -16.00
N ALA A 82 12.72 -6.56 -15.25
CA ALA A 82 13.68 -7.51 -15.80
C ALA A 82 13.02 -8.46 -16.82
N HIS A 83 11.72 -8.73 -16.65
CA HIS A 83 10.91 -9.53 -17.57
C HIS A 83 10.14 -8.71 -18.60
N LYS A 84 10.55 -7.45 -18.83
CA LYS A 84 9.95 -6.54 -19.82
C LYS A 84 8.44 -6.31 -19.61
N ARG A 85 7.99 -6.34 -18.35
CA ARG A 85 6.61 -6.03 -18.00
C ARG A 85 6.47 -4.55 -17.68
N LYS A 86 5.41 -3.95 -18.17
CA LYS A 86 5.05 -2.56 -17.85
C LYS A 86 4.45 -2.48 -16.45
N VAL A 87 5.21 -1.93 -15.51
CA VAL A 87 4.76 -1.70 -14.14
C VAL A 87 4.36 -0.24 -13.98
N VAL A 88 3.20 0.00 -13.43
CA VAL A 88 2.71 1.34 -13.08
C VAL A 88 2.56 1.42 -11.58
N LEU A 89 3.10 2.50 -10.99
CA LEU A 89 3.07 2.78 -9.57
C LEU A 89 2.12 3.95 -9.30
N CYS A 90 1.24 3.81 -8.32
CA CYS A 90 0.40 4.92 -7.91
C CYS A 90 0.04 4.89 -6.41
N ALA A 91 -0.44 6.04 -5.93
CA ALA A 91 -0.89 6.21 -4.56
C ALA A 91 -2.05 7.22 -4.50
N PRO A 92 -2.88 7.24 -3.44
CA PRO A 92 -4.02 8.16 -3.34
C PRO A 92 -3.60 9.62 -3.18
N THR A 93 -2.44 9.91 -2.61
CA THR A 93 -1.98 11.28 -2.32
C THR A 93 -0.66 11.62 -3.02
N GLY A 94 -0.45 12.92 -3.28
CA GLY A 94 0.80 13.41 -3.89
C GLY A 94 2.03 13.12 -3.02
N ARG A 95 1.91 13.21 -1.69
CA ARG A 95 2.99 12.89 -0.76
C ARG A 95 3.39 11.40 -0.83
N ALA A 96 2.41 10.52 -0.85
CA ALA A 96 2.65 9.07 -0.96
C ALA A 96 3.27 8.72 -2.33
N ALA A 97 2.75 9.27 -3.43
CA ALA A 97 3.31 9.08 -4.76
C ALA A 97 4.77 9.58 -4.85
N LYS A 98 5.06 10.76 -4.30
CA LYS A 98 6.43 11.29 -4.25
C LYS A 98 7.36 10.37 -3.46
N ARG A 99 6.95 9.94 -2.27
CA ARG A 99 7.73 9.00 -1.44
C ARG A 99 7.98 7.67 -2.18
N MET A 100 6.95 7.16 -2.88
CA MET A 100 7.07 5.95 -3.67
C MET A 100 8.09 6.12 -4.80
N THR A 101 8.08 7.27 -5.49
CA THR A 101 9.09 7.61 -6.51
C THR A 101 10.50 7.66 -5.93
N GLU A 102 10.69 8.35 -4.81
CA GLU A 102 12.02 8.49 -4.15
C GLU A 102 12.58 7.14 -3.72
N THR A 103 11.73 6.25 -3.20
CA THR A 103 12.17 4.95 -2.67
C THR A 103 12.38 3.89 -3.74
N THR A 104 11.63 3.94 -4.83
CA THR A 104 11.72 2.95 -5.93
C THR A 104 12.66 3.39 -7.05
N GLY A 105 12.85 4.69 -7.23
CA GLY A 105 13.55 5.27 -8.38
C GLY A 105 12.70 5.36 -9.65
N GLU A 106 11.40 5.01 -9.57
CA GLU A 106 10.46 5.06 -10.70
C GLU A 106 9.33 6.02 -10.45
N GLU A 107 8.87 6.70 -11.50
CA GLU A 107 7.78 7.66 -11.39
C GLU A 107 6.50 6.97 -10.88
N ALA A 108 6.02 7.38 -9.72
CA ALA A 108 4.69 7.05 -9.22
C ALA A 108 3.77 8.26 -9.36
N LYS A 109 2.52 8.02 -9.76
CA LYS A 109 1.50 9.07 -9.95
C LYS A 109 0.45 8.99 -8.85
N THR A 110 -0.26 10.10 -8.63
CA THR A 110 -1.52 9.99 -7.88
C THR A 110 -2.53 9.22 -8.71
N ILE A 111 -3.44 8.48 -8.04
CA ILE A 111 -4.51 7.74 -8.72
C ILE A 111 -5.33 8.69 -9.60
N HIS A 112 -5.66 9.90 -9.11
CA HIS A 112 -6.39 10.92 -9.86
C HIS A 112 -5.64 11.31 -11.15
N ARG A 113 -4.32 11.54 -11.06
CA ARG A 113 -3.50 11.88 -12.21
C ARG A 113 -3.36 10.71 -13.20
N LEU A 114 -3.28 9.48 -12.69
CA LEU A 114 -3.19 8.28 -13.50
C LEU A 114 -4.46 8.05 -14.33
N LEU A 115 -5.61 8.29 -13.71
CA LEU A 115 -6.94 8.12 -14.33
C LEU A 115 -7.41 9.37 -15.09
N GLU A 116 -6.64 10.46 -15.05
CA GLU A 116 -6.97 11.76 -15.61
C GLU A 116 -8.27 12.37 -15.06
N ILE A 117 -8.65 11.97 -13.84
CA ILE A 117 -9.79 12.54 -13.11
C ILE A 117 -9.45 13.98 -12.72
N GLY A 118 -10.33 14.92 -13.05
CA GLY A 118 -10.09 16.36 -12.80
C GLY A 118 -9.90 17.20 -14.08
N LYS A 119 -9.83 16.56 -15.25
CA LYS A 119 -10.03 17.22 -16.52
C LYS A 119 -11.53 17.35 -16.89
N VAL A 120 -12.41 16.73 -16.09
CA VAL A 120 -13.86 16.76 -16.23
C VAL A 120 -14.40 17.71 -15.17
N GLU A 121 -15.30 18.63 -15.57
CA GLU A 121 -15.94 19.63 -14.71
C GLU A 121 -16.45 19.03 -13.38
N ASP A 122 -16.22 19.73 -12.27
CA ASP A 122 -16.54 19.32 -10.90
C ASP A 122 -17.96 18.77 -10.67
N ASP A 123 -18.93 19.17 -11.52
CA ASP A 123 -20.33 18.75 -11.43
C ASP A 123 -20.59 17.27 -11.79
N LYS A 124 -19.60 16.56 -12.34
CA LYS A 124 -19.75 15.14 -12.74
C LYS A 124 -19.03 14.16 -11.81
N LEU A 125 -18.41 14.63 -10.74
CA LEU A 125 -17.66 13.84 -9.75
C LEU A 125 -18.57 12.93 -8.89
N GLY A 126 -19.57 12.41 -9.34
CA GLY A 126 -20.48 11.45 -8.65
C GLY A 126 -21.26 10.62 -9.62
N THR A 127 -21.13 10.88 -10.91
CA THR A 127 -21.79 10.08 -11.93
C THR A 127 -20.91 8.89 -12.33
N ILE A 128 -21.50 7.72 -12.38
CA ILE A 128 -20.86 6.43 -12.69
C ILE A 128 -20.30 6.36 -14.12
N ASP A 129 -20.58 7.37 -14.95
CA ASP A 129 -20.29 7.44 -16.38
C ASP A 129 -19.21 8.45 -16.78
N THR A 130 -18.22 8.68 -15.92
CA THR A 130 -17.03 9.47 -16.30
C THR A 130 -16.18 8.67 -17.29
N ASP A 131 -15.79 9.27 -18.40
CA ASP A 131 -14.79 8.72 -19.32
C ASP A 131 -13.45 8.61 -18.58
N ILE A 132 -13.10 7.40 -18.18
CA ILE A 132 -11.88 7.10 -17.44
C ILE A 132 -10.84 6.58 -18.42
N SER A 133 -9.65 7.19 -18.42
CA SER A 133 -8.55 6.73 -19.26
C SER A 133 -8.12 5.32 -18.85
N PRO A 134 -8.04 4.37 -19.80
CA PRO A 134 -7.58 3.02 -19.51
C PRO A 134 -6.14 3.02 -19.00
N ILE A 135 -5.85 2.19 -18.02
CA ILE A 135 -4.50 2.02 -17.48
C ILE A 135 -3.77 0.98 -18.33
N ASP A 136 -2.82 1.44 -19.13
CA ASP A 136 -1.94 0.56 -19.90
C ASP A 136 -0.78 0.06 -19.00
N ALA A 137 -1.02 -1.04 -18.30
CA ALA A 137 -0.07 -1.68 -17.41
C ALA A 137 -0.21 -3.21 -17.42
N ASP A 138 0.93 -3.91 -17.37
CA ASP A 138 0.95 -5.33 -17.06
C ASP A 138 0.74 -5.58 -15.57
N VAL A 139 1.28 -4.68 -14.74
CA VAL A 139 1.18 -4.73 -13.28
C VAL A 139 0.90 -3.32 -12.75
N LEU A 140 -0.19 -3.14 -12.04
CA LEU A 140 -0.49 -1.93 -11.28
C LEU A 140 -0.24 -2.18 -9.80
N ILE A 141 0.60 -1.36 -9.20
CA ILE A 141 0.87 -1.38 -7.76
C ILE A 141 0.33 -0.10 -7.14
N ILE A 142 -0.55 -0.25 -6.16
CA ILE A 142 -1.15 0.87 -5.43
C ILE A 142 -0.68 0.81 -3.99
N ASP A 143 -0.01 1.84 -3.52
CA ASP A 143 0.37 1.99 -2.10
C ASP A 143 -0.62 2.87 -1.35
N GLU A 144 -0.60 2.82 -0.02
CA GLU A 144 -1.49 3.53 0.90
C GLU A 144 -2.99 3.27 0.63
N MET A 145 -3.34 2.00 0.39
CA MET A 145 -4.70 1.56 0.06
C MET A 145 -5.75 1.86 1.15
N SER A 146 -5.33 2.06 2.40
CA SER A 146 -6.24 2.48 3.49
C SER A 146 -6.95 3.80 3.21
N MET A 147 -6.36 4.67 2.38
CA MET A 147 -6.90 5.98 2.02
C MET A 147 -7.78 5.95 0.75
N VAL A 148 -7.94 4.80 0.09
CA VAL A 148 -8.73 4.65 -1.12
C VAL A 148 -10.18 4.36 -0.77
N ASP A 149 -11.08 5.25 -1.20
CA ASP A 149 -12.53 5.10 -1.02
C ASP A 149 -13.19 4.26 -2.12
N ILE A 150 -14.49 4.02 -1.96
CA ILE A 150 -15.27 3.19 -2.88
C ILE A 150 -15.34 3.77 -4.31
N PHE A 151 -15.40 5.08 -4.46
CA PHE A 151 -15.49 5.69 -5.79
C PHE A 151 -14.16 5.60 -6.52
N LEU A 152 -13.07 5.92 -5.81
CA LEU A 152 -11.73 5.84 -6.38
C LEU A 152 -11.38 4.42 -6.77
N MET A 153 -11.71 3.42 -5.91
CA MET A 153 -11.53 2.01 -6.25
C MET A 153 -12.37 1.57 -7.44
N ASN A 154 -13.61 2.04 -7.54
CA ASN A 154 -14.48 1.75 -8.68
C ASN A 154 -13.89 2.27 -9.99
N TYR A 155 -13.27 3.45 -9.98
CA TYR A 155 -12.58 3.99 -11.15
C TYR A 155 -11.35 3.17 -11.54
N ILE A 156 -10.54 2.76 -10.55
CA ILE A 156 -9.36 1.91 -10.78
C ILE A 156 -9.76 0.60 -11.47
N VAL A 157 -10.74 -0.12 -10.93
CA VAL A 157 -11.12 -1.43 -11.49
C VAL A 157 -11.79 -1.32 -12.87
N LYS A 158 -12.43 -0.19 -13.18
CA LYS A 158 -12.96 0.09 -14.51
C LYS A 158 -11.84 0.35 -15.53
N ALA A 159 -10.78 1.05 -15.11
CA ALA A 159 -9.66 1.43 -15.96
C ALA A 159 -8.71 0.27 -16.29
N LEU A 160 -8.69 -0.78 -15.47
CA LEU A 160 -7.80 -1.92 -15.64
C LEU A 160 -8.28 -2.89 -16.72
N PHE A 161 -7.37 -3.32 -17.57
CA PHE A 161 -7.64 -4.41 -18.52
C PHE A 161 -7.65 -5.77 -17.82
N LEU A 162 -8.48 -6.69 -18.32
CA LEU A 162 -8.40 -8.09 -17.90
C LEU A 162 -7.04 -8.67 -18.32
N GLY A 163 -6.39 -9.35 -17.39
CA GLY A 163 -5.03 -9.87 -17.57
C GLY A 163 -3.93 -8.93 -17.06
N SER A 164 -4.25 -7.72 -16.59
CA SER A 164 -3.34 -6.95 -15.74
C SER A 164 -3.30 -7.53 -14.33
N LYS A 165 -2.14 -7.43 -13.68
CA LYS A 165 -2.02 -7.72 -12.23
C LYS A 165 -2.34 -6.47 -11.43
N LEU A 166 -3.03 -6.65 -10.31
CA LEU A 166 -3.35 -5.59 -9.36
C LEU A 166 -2.78 -5.93 -7.98
N VAL A 167 -1.87 -5.11 -7.50
CA VAL A 167 -1.25 -5.27 -6.18
C VAL A 167 -1.68 -4.12 -5.30
N LEU A 168 -2.40 -4.44 -4.24
CA LEU A 168 -2.92 -3.50 -3.26
C LEU A 168 -2.05 -3.54 -2.01
N VAL A 169 -1.36 -2.44 -1.72
CA VAL A 169 -0.44 -2.33 -0.58
C VAL A 169 -0.98 -1.30 0.39
N GLY A 170 -1.01 -1.62 1.68
CA GLY A 170 -1.51 -0.67 2.68
C GLY A 170 -1.33 -1.18 4.10
N ASP A 171 -1.95 -0.48 5.02
CA ASP A 171 -2.00 -0.84 6.44
C ASP A 171 -3.46 -0.86 6.88
N SER A 172 -3.97 -2.06 7.14
CA SER A 172 -5.38 -2.26 7.56
C SER A 172 -5.70 -1.67 8.92
N ASN A 173 -4.68 -1.31 9.70
CA ASN A 173 -4.83 -0.74 11.03
C ASN A 173 -4.75 0.79 11.04
N GLN A 174 -4.43 1.41 9.89
CA GLN A 174 -4.52 2.86 9.73
C GLN A 174 -5.97 3.32 9.62
N LEU A 175 -6.17 4.63 9.81
CA LEU A 175 -7.47 5.26 9.62
C LEU A 175 -8.00 4.99 8.19
N PRO A 176 -9.30 4.73 8.05
CA PRO A 176 -9.91 4.55 6.74
C PRO A 176 -9.90 5.86 5.93
N SER A 177 -10.29 5.75 4.67
CA SER A 177 -10.46 6.90 3.78
C SER A 177 -11.45 7.92 4.36
N VAL A 178 -11.26 9.20 4.01
CA VAL A 178 -12.23 10.27 4.35
C VAL A 178 -13.52 10.08 3.54
N GLY A 179 -13.40 9.56 2.32
CA GLY A 179 -14.55 9.17 1.50
C GLY A 179 -15.19 7.87 2.00
N PRO A 180 -16.36 7.52 1.44
CA PRO A 180 -17.14 6.38 1.91
C PRO A 180 -16.49 5.03 1.57
N GLY A 181 -16.65 4.06 2.48
CA GLY A 181 -16.17 2.68 2.35
C GLY A 181 -14.81 2.45 3.00
N SER A 182 -14.57 1.21 3.39
CA SER A 182 -13.31 0.74 4.00
C SER A 182 -12.71 -0.37 3.13
N ILE A 183 -12.43 -0.02 1.87
CA ILE A 183 -12.14 -0.98 0.79
C ILE A 183 -11.04 -1.98 1.17
N LEU A 184 -9.92 -1.51 1.71
CA LEU A 184 -8.82 -2.42 2.07
C LEU A 184 -9.27 -3.45 3.13
N LYS A 185 -9.96 -3.00 4.16
CA LYS A 185 -10.44 -3.83 5.25
C LYS A 185 -11.51 -4.82 4.76
N ASP A 186 -12.49 -4.33 4.00
CA ASP A 186 -13.58 -5.14 3.47
C ASP A 186 -13.04 -6.25 2.53
N LEU A 187 -12.05 -5.93 1.69
CA LEU A 187 -11.40 -6.91 0.82
C LEU A 187 -10.64 -7.98 1.61
N ILE A 188 -9.93 -7.59 2.67
CA ILE A 188 -9.22 -8.52 3.56
C ILE A 188 -10.22 -9.44 4.27
N GLU A 189 -11.27 -8.88 4.86
CA GLU A 189 -12.30 -9.61 5.60
C GLU A 189 -13.13 -10.53 4.69
N SER A 190 -13.23 -10.23 3.41
CA SER A 190 -13.92 -11.08 2.44
C SER A 190 -13.24 -12.43 2.22
N GLU A 191 -11.95 -12.55 2.48
CA GLU A 191 -11.10 -13.73 2.22
C GLU A 191 -11.13 -14.22 0.76
N LYS A 192 -11.59 -13.38 -0.18
CA LYS A 192 -11.70 -13.73 -1.61
C LYS A 192 -10.45 -13.38 -2.40
N ILE A 193 -9.62 -12.47 -1.87
CA ILE A 193 -8.38 -12.01 -2.50
C ILE A 193 -7.20 -12.49 -1.65
N PRO A 194 -6.19 -13.14 -2.23
CA PRO A 194 -4.98 -13.53 -1.53
C PRO A 194 -4.37 -12.35 -0.79
N THR A 195 -4.19 -12.50 0.51
CA THR A 195 -3.71 -11.45 1.40
C THR A 195 -2.52 -11.95 2.21
N VAL A 196 -1.44 -11.19 2.21
CA VAL A 196 -0.28 -11.45 3.06
C VAL A 196 -0.11 -10.33 4.07
N SER A 197 -0.10 -10.70 5.36
CA SER A 197 0.10 -9.77 6.46
C SER A 197 1.56 -9.80 6.93
N LEU A 198 2.20 -8.63 6.92
CA LEU A 198 3.59 -8.43 7.34
C LEU A 198 3.62 -7.97 8.80
N ASN A 199 3.99 -8.86 9.70
CA ASN A 199 3.96 -8.61 11.14
C ASN A 199 5.36 -8.34 11.74
N LYS A 200 6.44 -8.57 10.97
CA LYS A 200 7.79 -8.40 11.47
C LYS A 200 8.28 -6.97 11.27
N ILE A 201 8.58 -6.31 12.38
CA ILE A 201 9.28 -5.02 12.35
C ILE A 201 10.77 -5.30 12.14
N PHE A 202 11.38 -4.64 11.16
CA PHE A 202 12.83 -4.81 10.93
C PHE A 202 13.64 -3.99 11.93
N ARG A 203 14.86 -4.50 12.25
CA ARG A 203 15.74 -3.96 13.29
C ARG A 203 15.93 -2.43 13.20
N GLN A 204 16.08 -1.89 12.01
CA GLN A 204 16.22 -0.46 11.78
C GLN A 204 14.97 0.33 12.21
N ALA A 205 13.78 -0.20 11.91
CA ALA A 205 12.50 0.38 12.30
C ALA A 205 12.18 0.14 13.79
N ALA A 206 12.69 -0.95 14.39
CA ALA A 206 12.50 -1.24 15.81
C ALA A 206 13.24 -0.26 16.74
N LYS A 207 14.20 0.51 16.23
CA LYS A 207 14.86 1.59 16.98
C LYS A 207 14.00 2.84 17.12
N SER A 208 13.06 3.08 16.20
CA SER A 208 12.13 4.20 16.24
C SER A 208 11.06 3.98 17.30
N LYS A 209 11.02 4.86 18.29
CA LYS A 209 9.97 4.86 19.34
C LYS A 209 8.59 5.12 18.78
N ILE A 210 8.49 5.92 17.71
CA ILE A 210 7.22 6.15 17.00
C ILE A 210 6.68 4.83 16.44
N ILE A 211 7.53 4.04 15.79
CA ILE A 211 7.11 2.77 15.18
C ILE A 211 6.73 1.75 16.24
N VAL A 212 7.56 1.59 17.28
CA VAL A 212 7.28 0.67 18.39
C VAL A 212 5.96 1.04 19.08
N ASN A 213 5.75 2.32 19.37
CA ASN A 213 4.52 2.78 20.01
C ASN A 213 3.29 2.64 19.12
N ALA A 214 3.41 2.86 17.81
CA ALA A 214 2.31 2.63 16.88
C ALA A 214 1.85 1.15 16.91
N HIS A 215 2.79 0.21 16.95
CA HIS A 215 2.46 -1.21 17.08
C HIS A 215 1.87 -1.55 18.45
N ASN A 216 2.38 -0.97 19.53
CA ASN A 216 1.85 -1.18 20.88
C ASN A 216 0.39 -0.73 20.99
N VAL A 217 0.11 0.50 20.55
CA VAL A 217 -1.25 1.05 20.57
C VAL A 217 -2.20 0.20 19.73
N ASN A 218 -1.75 -0.26 18.56
CA ASN A 218 -2.54 -1.12 17.68
C ASN A 218 -2.86 -2.49 18.33
N ASN A 219 -1.95 -2.99 19.17
CA ASN A 219 -2.17 -4.23 19.94
C ASN A 219 -2.90 -4.01 21.29
N GLY A 220 -3.43 -2.81 21.54
CA GLY A 220 -4.10 -2.46 22.78
C GLY A 220 -3.16 -2.29 23.98
N VAL A 221 -1.86 -2.16 23.71
CA VAL A 221 -0.84 -1.90 24.74
C VAL A 221 -0.61 -0.39 24.82
N ASN A 222 -0.49 0.14 26.04
CA ASN A 222 -0.14 1.55 26.21
C ASN A 222 1.23 1.85 25.60
N PHE A 223 1.43 3.11 25.19
CA PHE A 223 2.75 3.53 24.72
C PHE A 223 3.78 3.37 25.84
N ILE A 224 5.00 3.00 25.45
CA ILE A 224 6.09 2.75 26.39
C ILE A 224 6.76 4.08 26.76
N GLY A 225 7.03 4.27 28.05
CA GLY A 225 7.78 5.41 28.57
C GLY A 225 9.30 5.27 28.32
N LYS A 226 10.03 6.32 28.62
CA LYS A 226 11.48 6.47 28.30
C LYS A 226 12.38 5.34 28.83
N LYS A 227 11.95 4.58 29.87
CA LYS A 227 12.78 3.56 30.55
C LYS A 227 12.75 2.16 29.91
N ASP A 228 11.82 1.91 28.99
CA ASP A 228 11.51 0.57 28.50
C ASP A 228 11.96 0.33 27.04
N TYR A 229 12.74 1.24 26.48
CA TYR A 229 13.30 1.10 25.14
C TYR A 229 14.71 0.47 25.19
N GLU A 230 15.14 -0.11 24.07
CA GLU A 230 16.53 -0.53 23.90
C GLU A 230 17.49 0.66 24.08
N GLU A 231 18.70 0.41 24.58
CA GLU A 231 19.69 1.47 24.87
C GLU A 231 20.05 2.32 23.62
N ASP A 232 19.94 1.74 22.43
CA ASP A 232 20.22 2.39 21.13
C ASP A 232 18.96 2.86 20.40
N ALA A 233 17.81 2.98 21.08
CA ALA A 233 16.56 3.48 20.48
C ALA A 233 16.68 4.96 20.11
N GLU A 234 16.09 5.33 18.96
CA GLU A 234 16.06 6.72 18.48
C GLU A 234 15.20 7.61 19.40
N GLU A 235 15.61 8.85 19.63
CA GLU A 235 14.82 9.83 20.36
C GLU A 235 13.86 10.58 19.43
N ASP A 236 12.91 9.87 18.83
CA ASP A 236 11.95 10.37 17.85
C ASP A 236 10.50 10.44 18.39
N PHE A 237 10.27 10.00 19.64
CA PHE A 237 8.95 10.04 20.28
C PHE A 237 9.01 10.69 21.65
N PHE A 238 8.20 11.72 21.84
CA PHE A 238 8.10 12.47 23.10
C PHE A 238 6.66 12.54 23.53
N TYR A 239 6.39 12.21 24.80
CA TYR A 239 5.09 12.39 25.39
C TYR A 239 5.14 13.54 26.43
N VAL A 240 4.31 14.52 26.22
CA VAL A 240 4.18 15.66 27.11
C VAL A 240 2.77 15.66 27.71
N ASN A 241 2.68 15.53 29.03
CA ASN A 241 1.40 15.59 29.74
C ASN A 241 1.13 17.05 30.14
N GLU A 242 0.32 17.74 29.37
CA GLU A 242 -0.11 19.12 29.62
C GLU A 242 -1.61 19.24 29.40
N SER A 243 -2.33 19.77 30.36
CA SER A 243 -3.79 19.96 30.32
C SER A 243 -4.21 21.38 29.93
N ASN A 244 -3.29 22.34 29.97
CA ASN A 244 -3.58 23.73 29.63
C ASN A 244 -3.33 23.95 28.11
N GLN A 245 -4.38 24.36 27.39
CA GLN A 245 -4.34 24.53 25.93
C GLN A 245 -3.29 25.58 25.47
N ASP A 246 -3.15 26.69 26.19
CA ASP A 246 -2.18 27.74 25.83
C ASP A 246 -0.74 27.25 25.98
N LYS A 247 -0.47 26.46 27.03
CA LYS A 247 0.82 25.84 27.25
C LYS A 247 1.10 24.75 26.22
N MET A 248 0.10 23.93 25.83
CA MET A 248 0.24 22.97 24.71
C MET A 248 0.65 23.69 23.44
N LEU A 249 -0.05 24.76 23.08
CA LEU A 249 0.26 25.54 21.89
C LEU A 249 1.70 26.07 21.91
N TYR A 250 2.10 26.65 23.06
CA TYR A 250 3.47 27.15 23.23
C TYR A 250 4.51 26.04 23.07
N GLN A 251 4.28 24.87 23.65
CA GLN A 251 5.20 23.73 23.52
C GLN A 251 5.31 23.22 22.08
N VAL A 252 4.18 23.12 21.34
CA VAL A 252 4.18 22.72 19.93
C VAL A 252 4.94 23.71 19.04
N ILE A 253 4.87 25.01 19.34
CA ILE A 253 5.57 26.03 18.56
C ILE A 253 7.07 26.08 18.92
N SER A 254 7.43 25.66 20.14
CA SER A 254 8.83 25.69 20.63
C SER A 254 9.64 24.42 20.27
N LEU A 255 9.01 23.36 19.76
CA LEU A 255 9.63 22.16 19.21
C LEU A 255 10.06 22.38 17.77
#